data_3027c3a9c79f5adcdf9b944c569736d4
#
_entry.id   3027c3a9c79f5adcdf9b944c569736d4
#
_cell.length_a   1.000
_cell.length_b   1.000
_cell.length_c   1.000
_cell.angle_alpha   90.00
_cell.angle_beta   90.00
_cell.angle_gamma   90.00
#
_symmetry.space_group_name_H-M   'P 1'
#
loop_
_entity.id
_entity.type
_entity.pdbx_description
1 polymer ?
#
loop_
_entity_poly.entity_id
_entity_poly.type
_entity_poly.pdbx_seq_one_letter_code
_entity_poly.pdbx_strand_id
1 'polypeptide(L)'
;NNSTAKEATWPQGQGGNDTAWPLGKAVAQLHGVYILAENAQGMVIVDMHAAHERIVYERLKSQVDSGARIASQPLLIPATFAATPQEVATAEESAEVLATLGMEVVPFSPKTLAVRAVPTTLAQGDPVELARSVLAELAQHDASTVVQRAQNEILATMACHGAVRAN
;
A
#
# COMPACT_ATOMS: atom_id res chain seq x y z
N ASN A 1 -18.45 31.79 -15.65
CA ASN A 1 -18.15 30.72 -14.73
C ASN A 1 -16.66 30.69 -14.45
N ASN A 2 -16.33 31.33 -13.33
CA ASN A 2 -14.96 31.56 -12.88
C ASN A 2 -14.49 30.29 -12.14
N SER A 3 -13.66 29.48 -12.78
CA SER A 3 -12.91 28.42 -12.12
C SER A 3 -11.67 29.06 -11.48
N THR A 4 -11.80 29.42 -10.20
CA THR A 4 -10.67 29.90 -9.41
C THR A 4 -9.74 28.73 -9.11
N ALA A 5 -8.61 28.67 -9.81
CA ALA A 5 -7.49 27.82 -9.40
C ALA A 5 -7.02 28.31 -8.02
N LYS A 6 -7.17 27.48 -7.00
CA LYS A 6 -6.55 27.75 -5.69
C LYS A 6 -5.05 27.57 -5.86
N GLU A 7 -4.29 28.63 -5.79
CA GLU A 7 -2.85 28.58 -5.64
C GLU A 7 -2.52 27.88 -4.31
N ALA A 8 -1.95 26.68 -4.40
CA ALA A 8 -1.40 26.01 -3.24
C ALA A 8 -0.08 26.70 -2.86
N THR A 9 -0.06 27.36 -1.73
CA THR A 9 1.17 27.91 -1.14
C THR A 9 1.97 26.75 -0.53
N TRP A 10 3.01 26.31 -1.23
CA TRP A 10 3.97 25.35 -0.73
C TRP A 10 5.05 26.06 0.10
N PRO A 11 5.61 25.40 1.15
CA PRO A 11 6.74 25.96 1.89
C PRO A 11 7.89 26.22 0.92
N GLN A 12 8.34 27.45 0.83
CA GLN A 12 9.52 27.85 0.08
C GLN A 12 10.74 27.23 0.78
N GLY A 13 11.18 26.06 0.33
CA GLY A 13 12.46 25.50 0.72
C GLY A 13 13.58 26.39 0.23
N GLN A 14 14.44 26.80 1.15
CA GLN A 14 15.61 27.64 0.87
C GLN A 14 16.53 26.96 -0.15
N GLY A 15 17.04 27.76 -1.08
CA GLY A 15 17.83 27.37 -2.21
C GLY A 15 18.99 26.40 -1.89
N GLY A 16 18.89 25.22 -2.42
CA GLY A 16 19.95 24.24 -2.53
C GLY A 16 19.93 23.70 -3.95
N ASN A 17 21.07 23.74 -4.58
CA ASN A 17 21.43 23.23 -5.92
C ASN A 17 20.33 22.60 -6.77
N ASP A 18 19.98 23.24 -7.87
CA ASP A 18 19.02 22.83 -8.90
C ASP A 18 19.29 21.45 -9.57
N THR A 19 20.35 20.76 -9.20
CA THR A 19 20.72 19.45 -9.76
C THR A 19 20.10 18.25 -9.03
N ALA A 20 19.41 18.45 -7.90
CA ALA A 20 18.95 17.38 -7.03
C ALA A 20 17.49 16.92 -7.26
N TRP A 21 16.73 17.58 -8.12
CA TRP A 21 15.30 17.31 -8.32
C TRP A 21 15.01 16.83 -9.75
N PRO A 22 15.04 15.52 -10.02
CA PRO A 22 14.84 14.99 -11.38
C PRO A 22 13.45 15.34 -11.96
N LEU A 23 12.45 15.52 -11.13
CA LEU A 23 11.09 15.92 -11.54
C LEU A 23 10.93 17.45 -11.62
N GLY A 24 11.89 18.23 -11.08
CA GLY A 24 11.84 19.68 -11.08
C GLY A 24 10.91 20.28 -10.05
N LYS A 25 10.45 21.50 -10.32
CA LYS A 25 9.61 22.28 -9.44
C LYS A 25 8.13 22.04 -9.75
N ALA A 26 7.31 21.74 -8.75
CA ALA A 26 5.87 21.67 -8.91
C ALA A 26 5.29 23.06 -9.18
N VAL A 27 4.52 23.20 -10.24
CA VAL A 27 3.94 24.47 -10.70
C VAL A 27 2.41 24.51 -10.58
N ALA A 28 1.73 23.36 -10.63
CA ALA A 28 0.29 23.30 -10.53
C ALA A 28 -0.18 21.91 -10.06
N GLN A 29 -1.39 21.87 -9.50
CA GLN A 29 -2.13 20.64 -9.23
C GLN A 29 -3.40 20.66 -10.08
N LEU A 30 -3.65 19.58 -10.82
CA LEU A 30 -4.77 19.44 -11.72
C LEU A 30 -5.73 18.38 -11.20
N HIS A 31 -7.01 18.74 -11.05
CA HIS A 31 -8.09 17.83 -10.62
C HIS A 31 -7.83 17.05 -9.32
N GLY A 32 -6.91 17.53 -8.47
CA GLY A 32 -6.56 16.85 -7.22
C GLY A 32 -5.78 15.53 -7.39
N VAL A 33 -5.48 15.11 -8.61
CA VAL A 33 -4.86 13.82 -8.94
C VAL A 33 -3.49 13.97 -9.57
N TYR A 34 -3.27 15.03 -10.36
CA TYR A 34 -2.03 15.24 -11.09
C TYR A 34 -1.26 16.44 -10.55
N ILE A 35 0.06 16.30 -10.48
CA ILE A 35 1.00 17.40 -10.26
C ILE A 35 1.69 17.70 -11.58
N LEU A 36 1.65 18.97 -11.99
CA LEU A 36 2.44 19.49 -13.10
C LEU A 36 3.75 20.03 -12.52
N ALA A 37 4.87 19.53 -13.00
CA ALA A 37 6.22 19.95 -12.61
C ALA A 37 7.00 20.42 -13.82
N GLU A 38 7.92 21.36 -13.60
CA GLU A 38 8.82 21.88 -14.62
C GLU A 38 10.26 21.59 -14.22
N ASN A 39 11.04 21.03 -15.14
CA ASN A 39 12.47 20.83 -15.01
C ASN A 39 13.21 21.44 -16.19
N ALA A 40 14.55 21.32 -16.22
CA ALA A 40 15.39 21.87 -17.29
C ALA A 40 15.10 21.28 -18.68
N GLN A 41 14.42 20.16 -18.77
CA GLN A 41 14.12 19.44 -20.02
C GLN A 41 12.68 19.66 -20.51
N GLY A 42 11.82 20.26 -19.69
CA GLY A 42 10.43 20.52 -20.04
C GLY A 42 9.46 20.29 -18.88
N MET A 43 8.24 19.88 -19.22
CA MET A 43 7.18 19.64 -18.26
C MET A 43 6.98 18.15 -17.98
N VAL A 44 6.68 17.83 -16.72
CA VAL A 44 6.38 16.47 -16.25
C VAL A 44 5.02 16.48 -15.60
N ILE A 45 4.19 15.51 -15.94
CA ILE A 45 2.91 15.27 -15.25
C ILE A 45 3.07 14.05 -14.36
N VAL A 46 2.81 14.21 -13.07
CA VAL A 46 2.88 13.12 -12.08
C VAL A 46 1.48 12.75 -11.64
N ASP A 47 1.13 11.48 -11.80
CA ASP A 47 -0.07 10.91 -11.20
C ASP A 47 0.18 10.69 -9.70
N MET A 48 -0.51 11.44 -8.85
CA MET A 48 -0.33 11.38 -7.39
C MET A 48 -0.75 10.03 -6.82
N HIS A 49 -1.76 9.39 -7.41
CA HIS A 49 -2.22 8.07 -6.96
C HIS A 49 -1.16 7.00 -7.23
N ALA A 50 -0.66 6.94 -8.46
CA ALA A 50 0.41 6.01 -8.82
C ALA A 50 1.70 6.29 -8.04
N ALA A 51 2.05 7.55 -7.81
CA ALA A 51 3.22 7.94 -7.02
C ALA A 51 3.06 7.50 -5.55
N HIS A 52 1.89 7.67 -4.95
CA HIS A 52 1.61 7.24 -3.58
C HIS A 52 1.68 5.71 -3.45
N GLU A 53 1.05 4.99 -4.37
CA GLU A 53 1.12 3.53 -4.45
C GLU A 53 2.58 3.05 -4.53
N ARG A 54 3.40 3.69 -5.35
CA ARG A 54 4.82 3.37 -5.48
C ARG A 54 5.60 3.61 -4.18
N ILE A 55 5.33 4.70 -3.47
CA ILE A 55 5.96 5.00 -2.19
C ILE A 55 5.62 3.93 -1.16
N VAL A 56 4.35 3.56 -1.04
CA VAL A 56 3.91 2.50 -0.12
C VAL A 56 4.56 1.17 -0.46
N TYR A 57 4.57 0.79 -1.75
CA TYR A 57 5.22 -0.41 -2.22
C TYR A 57 6.72 -0.46 -1.85
N GLU A 58 7.46 0.61 -2.11
CA GLU A 58 8.90 0.66 -1.81
C GLU A 58 9.17 0.60 -0.30
N ARG A 59 8.32 1.19 0.54
CA ARG A 59 8.44 1.07 1.99
C ARG A 59 8.22 -0.37 2.47
N LEU A 60 7.18 -1.03 1.99
CA LEU A 60 6.90 -2.43 2.32
C LEU A 60 8.04 -3.35 1.85
N LYS A 61 8.50 -3.16 0.62
CA LYS A 61 9.61 -3.92 0.05
C LYS A 61 10.92 -3.74 0.83
N SER A 62 11.24 -2.52 1.22
CA SER A 62 12.42 -2.23 2.04
C SER A 62 12.39 -2.96 3.37
N GLN A 63 11.23 -3.04 4.04
CA GLN A 63 11.08 -3.80 5.29
C GLN A 63 11.30 -5.29 5.07
N VAL A 64 10.73 -5.84 4.01
CA VAL A 64 10.87 -7.27 3.68
C VAL A 64 12.31 -7.61 3.26
N ASP A 65 12.93 -6.79 2.41
CA ASP A 65 14.30 -7.01 1.93
C ASP A 65 15.35 -6.91 3.05
N SER A 66 15.06 -6.16 4.12
CA SER A 66 15.91 -6.11 5.31
C SER A 66 15.85 -7.39 6.17
N GLY A 67 15.01 -8.37 5.80
CA GLY A 67 14.77 -9.58 6.57
C GLY A 67 13.89 -9.39 7.80
N ALA A 68 13.41 -8.18 8.03
CA ALA A 68 12.48 -7.88 9.11
C ALA A 68 11.03 -8.16 8.69
N ARG A 69 10.18 -8.43 9.68
CA ARG A 69 8.74 -8.45 9.45
C ARG A 69 8.24 -7.03 9.20
N ILE A 70 7.23 -6.90 8.37
CA ILE A 70 6.53 -5.62 8.18
C ILE A 70 5.92 -5.21 9.52
N ALA A 71 6.12 -3.95 9.89
CA ALA A 71 5.60 -3.39 11.14
C ALA A 71 4.07 -3.52 11.17
N SER A 72 3.57 -4.13 12.23
CA SER A 72 2.17 -4.51 12.41
C SER A 72 1.50 -3.66 13.46
N GLN A 73 0.23 -3.36 13.25
CA GLN A 73 -0.62 -2.68 14.21
C GLN A 73 -1.82 -3.57 14.56
N PRO A 74 -2.00 -3.94 15.83
CA PRO A 74 -3.21 -4.65 16.26
C PRO A 74 -4.44 -3.76 16.09
N LEU A 75 -5.55 -4.38 15.69
CA LEU A 75 -6.85 -3.72 15.68
C LEU A 75 -7.42 -3.72 17.09
N LEU A 76 -7.96 -2.58 17.52
CA LEU A 76 -8.63 -2.47 18.82
C LEU A 76 -9.83 -3.41 18.92
N ILE A 77 -10.57 -3.50 17.82
CA ILE A 77 -11.67 -4.46 17.65
C ILE A 77 -11.33 -5.31 16.41
N PRO A 78 -11.17 -6.63 16.54
CA PRO A 78 -10.95 -7.50 15.40
C PRO A 78 -12.05 -7.35 14.35
N ALA A 79 -11.67 -7.27 13.08
CA ALA A 79 -12.61 -7.21 11.97
C ALA A 79 -12.94 -8.63 11.51
N THR A 80 -14.19 -9.05 11.69
CA THR A 80 -14.66 -10.38 11.31
C THR A 80 -15.36 -10.34 9.95
N PHE A 81 -15.24 -11.42 9.20
CA PHE A 81 -15.94 -11.58 7.92
C PHE A 81 -16.26 -13.04 7.64
N ALA A 82 -17.37 -13.26 6.94
CA ALA A 82 -17.73 -14.59 6.46
C ALA A 82 -16.71 -15.02 5.41
N ALA A 83 -16.07 -16.17 5.64
CA ALA A 83 -14.98 -16.67 4.82
C ALA A 83 -15.39 -17.94 4.06
N THR A 84 -14.88 -18.08 2.85
CA THR A 84 -14.98 -19.32 2.08
C THR A 84 -14.09 -20.41 2.70
N PRO A 85 -14.37 -21.70 2.46
CA PRO A 85 -13.45 -22.76 2.90
C PRO A 85 -12.01 -22.58 2.41
N GLN A 86 -11.83 -22.06 1.20
CA GLN A 86 -10.51 -21.77 0.64
C GLN A 86 -9.82 -20.63 1.41
N GLU A 87 -10.52 -19.58 1.74
CA GLU A 87 -9.98 -18.47 2.54
C GLU A 87 -9.53 -18.96 3.92
N VAL A 88 -10.33 -19.80 4.58
CA VAL A 88 -9.98 -20.39 5.88
C VAL A 88 -8.73 -21.25 5.77
N ALA A 89 -8.68 -22.16 4.80
CA ALA A 89 -7.52 -23.03 4.57
C ALA A 89 -6.25 -22.21 4.28
N THR A 90 -6.34 -21.22 3.41
CA THR A 90 -5.21 -20.33 3.07
C THR A 90 -4.71 -19.56 4.28
N ALA A 91 -5.61 -19.04 5.11
CA ALA A 91 -5.24 -18.32 6.34
C ALA A 91 -4.49 -19.21 7.32
N GLU A 92 -4.90 -20.44 7.47
CA GLU A 92 -4.24 -21.42 8.35
C GLU A 92 -2.88 -21.85 7.80
N GLU A 93 -2.80 -22.19 6.52
CA GLU A 93 -1.57 -22.63 5.86
C GLU A 93 -0.53 -21.51 5.74
N SER A 94 -0.97 -20.27 5.59
CA SER A 94 -0.11 -19.10 5.34
C SER A 94 0.09 -18.22 6.57
N ALA A 95 -0.19 -18.71 7.77
CA ALA A 95 -0.11 -17.90 9.00
C ALA A 95 1.28 -17.26 9.20
N GLU A 96 2.36 -17.98 8.92
CA GLU A 96 3.74 -17.47 9.01
C GLU A 96 4.02 -16.38 7.97
N VAL A 97 3.56 -16.58 6.75
CA VAL A 97 3.71 -15.58 5.68
C VAL A 97 2.93 -14.32 6.01
N LEU A 98 1.69 -14.47 6.47
CA LEU A 98 0.86 -13.34 6.92
C LEU A 98 1.53 -12.57 8.05
N ALA A 99 2.12 -13.26 9.02
CA ALA A 99 2.87 -12.61 10.11
C ALA A 99 4.07 -11.81 9.57
N THR A 100 4.80 -12.34 8.61
CA THR A 100 5.91 -11.64 7.94
C THR A 100 5.41 -10.37 7.22
N LEU A 101 4.24 -10.43 6.62
CA LEU A 101 3.59 -9.29 5.97
C LEU A 101 2.94 -8.30 6.95
N GLY A 102 3.04 -8.53 8.25
CA GLY A 102 2.47 -7.65 9.27
C GLY A 102 0.97 -7.86 9.49
N MET A 103 0.44 -9.02 9.09
CA MET A 103 -0.98 -9.34 9.21
C MET A 103 -1.21 -10.53 10.15
N GLU A 104 -2.31 -10.47 10.87
CA GLU A 104 -2.83 -11.59 11.65
C GLU A 104 -4.29 -11.83 11.25
N VAL A 105 -4.53 -12.95 10.58
CA VAL A 105 -5.86 -13.39 10.14
C VAL A 105 -6.08 -14.79 10.66
N VAL A 106 -7.02 -14.94 11.57
CA VAL A 106 -7.24 -16.19 12.31
C VAL A 106 -8.69 -16.65 12.24
N PRO A 107 -8.96 -17.95 12.35
CA PRO A 107 -10.32 -18.46 12.48
C PRO A 107 -11.00 -17.91 13.73
N PHE A 108 -12.20 -17.39 13.56
CA PHE A 108 -13.06 -16.95 14.64
C PHE A 108 -14.19 -17.99 14.90
N SER A 109 -14.69 -18.57 13.83
CA SER A 109 -15.64 -19.68 13.82
C SER A 109 -15.39 -20.53 12.55
N PRO A 110 -16.06 -21.67 12.36
CA PRO A 110 -15.81 -22.53 11.20
C PRO A 110 -15.96 -21.85 9.83
N LYS A 111 -16.76 -20.79 9.76
CA LYS A 111 -17.04 -20.04 8.51
C LYS A 111 -16.68 -18.56 8.61
N THR A 112 -15.95 -18.16 9.63
CA THR A 112 -15.63 -16.75 9.89
C THR A 112 -14.15 -16.60 10.21
N LEU A 113 -13.51 -15.65 9.57
CA LEU A 113 -12.16 -15.20 9.89
C LEU A 113 -12.19 -13.86 10.62
N ALA A 114 -11.21 -13.65 11.47
CA ALA A 114 -10.98 -12.39 12.15
C ALA A 114 -9.62 -11.81 11.75
N VAL A 115 -9.61 -10.57 11.31
CA VAL A 115 -8.39 -9.78 11.11
C VAL A 115 -8.07 -9.11 12.44
N ARG A 116 -6.95 -9.47 13.05
CA ARG A 116 -6.51 -8.97 14.36
C ARG A 116 -5.42 -7.92 14.28
N ALA A 117 -4.63 -7.95 13.22
CA ALA A 117 -3.58 -6.99 12.97
C ALA A 117 -3.38 -6.75 11.48
N VAL A 118 -2.95 -5.56 11.14
CA VAL A 118 -2.64 -5.13 9.78
C VAL A 118 -1.30 -4.37 9.76
N PRO A 119 -0.65 -4.21 8.60
CA PRO A 119 0.53 -3.35 8.52
C PRO A 119 0.21 -1.93 9.00
N THR A 120 1.11 -1.35 9.79
CA THR A 120 0.93 0.02 10.32
C THR A 120 0.70 1.04 9.22
N THR A 121 1.39 0.91 8.10
CA THR A 121 1.24 1.79 6.92
C THR A 121 -0.13 1.67 6.24
N LEU A 122 -0.88 0.60 6.50
CA LEU A 122 -2.19 0.31 5.91
C LEU A 122 -3.33 0.36 6.93
N ALA A 123 -3.06 0.79 8.16
CA ALA A 123 -4.01 0.77 9.27
C ALA A 123 -5.25 1.65 9.05
N GLN A 124 -5.19 2.63 8.17
CA GLN A 124 -6.31 3.50 7.82
C GLN A 124 -7.25 2.87 6.77
N GLY A 125 -6.85 1.75 6.17
CA GLY A 125 -7.59 1.03 5.15
C GLY A 125 -8.70 0.12 5.71
N ASP A 126 -9.44 -0.53 4.80
CA ASP A 126 -10.39 -1.58 5.15
C ASP A 126 -9.64 -2.89 5.42
N PRO A 127 -9.61 -3.39 6.66
CA PRO A 127 -8.85 -4.58 7.00
C PRO A 127 -9.42 -5.86 6.36
N VAL A 128 -10.71 -5.92 6.13
CA VAL A 128 -11.37 -7.08 5.51
C VAL A 128 -11.01 -7.18 4.03
N GLU A 129 -11.11 -6.06 3.29
CA GLU A 129 -10.73 -6.02 1.88
C GLU A 129 -9.24 -6.34 1.70
N LEU A 130 -8.38 -5.78 2.55
CA LEU A 130 -6.95 -6.08 2.55
C LEU A 130 -6.71 -7.59 2.77
N ALA A 131 -7.31 -8.16 3.79
CA ALA A 131 -7.16 -9.58 4.11
C ALA A 131 -7.63 -10.47 2.97
N ARG A 132 -8.79 -10.19 2.38
CA ARG A 132 -9.30 -10.97 1.24
C ARG A 132 -8.41 -10.90 0.03
N SER A 133 -7.88 -9.73 -0.30
CA SER A 133 -6.98 -9.53 -1.43
C SER A 133 -5.66 -10.30 -1.23
N VAL A 134 -5.09 -10.23 -0.03
CA VAL A 134 -3.85 -10.95 0.29
C VAL A 134 -4.07 -12.46 0.31
N LEU A 135 -5.17 -12.95 0.87
CA LEU A 135 -5.49 -14.38 0.85
C LEU A 135 -5.70 -14.90 -0.58
N ALA A 136 -6.34 -14.12 -1.44
CA ALA A 136 -6.52 -14.47 -2.86
C ALA A 136 -5.18 -14.60 -3.57
N GLU A 137 -4.24 -13.69 -3.34
CA GLU A 137 -2.88 -13.77 -3.89
C GLU A 137 -2.12 -14.98 -3.35
N LEU A 138 -2.17 -15.23 -2.06
CA LEU A 138 -1.52 -16.39 -1.44
C LEU A 138 -2.07 -17.71 -1.97
N ALA A 139 -3.37 -17.79 -2.25
CA ALA A 139 -4.00 -18.98 -2.82
C ALA A 139 -3.54 -19.29 -4.25
N GLN A 140 -3.12 -18.28 -5.01
CA GLN A 140 -2.63 -18.44 -6.39
C GLN A 140 -1.18 -18.91 -6.47
N HIS A 141 -0.41 -18.76 -5.40
CA HIS A 141 1.01 -19.06 -5.37
C HIS A 141 1.27 -20.36 -4.62
N ASP A 142 1.75 -21.37 -5.35
CA ASP A 142 2.22 -22.63 -4.74
C ASP A 142 3.49 -22.34 -3.93
N ALA A 143 3.54 -22.89 -2.70
CA ALA A 143 4.58 -22.62 -1.71
C ALA A 143 6.02 -22.99 -2.15
N SER A 144 6.17 -23.59 -3.33
CA SER A 144 7.46 -24.18 -3.74
C SER A 144 8.21 -23.43 -4.82
N THR A 145 7.61 -22.48 -5.57
CA THR A 145 8.25 -22.09 -6.82
C THR A 145 8.70 -20.65 -6.98
N VAL A 146 8.15 -19.65 -6.29
CA VAL A 146 8.60 -18.26 -6.54
C VAL A 146 8.32 -17.34 -5.34
N VAL A 147 8.95 -17.61 -4.21
CA VAL A 147 8.80 -16.79 -2.99
C VAL A 147 8.97 -15.29 -3.28
N GLN A 148 9.93 -14.93 -4.11
CA GLN A 148 10.24 -13.51 -4.37
C GLN A 148 9.24 -12.85 -5.33
N ARG A 149 8.78 -13.56 -6.33
CA ARG A 149 7.82 -13.03 -7.30
C ARG A 149 6.43 -12.90 -6.68
N ALA A 150 5.99 -13.93 -5.98
CA ALA A 150 4.76 -13.91 -5.21
C ALA A 150 4.77 -12.78 -4.17
N GLN A 151 5.89 -12.61 -3.48
CA GLN A 151 6.07 -11.55 -2.50
C GLN A 151 5.93 -10.15 -3.13
N ASN A 152 6.54 -9.90 -4.29
CA ASN A 152 6.40 -8.63 -4.98
C ASN A 152 4.96 -8.35 -5.43
N GLU A 153 4.26 -9.36 -5.92
CA GLU A 153 2.85 -9.25 -6.31
C GLU A 153 1.93 -8.97 -5.11
N ILE A 154 2.17 -9.64 -3.99
CA ILE A 154 1.45 -9.40 -2.74
C ILE A 154 1.71 -7.99 -2.22
N LEU A 155 2.96 -7.53 -2.22
CA LEU A 155 3.32 -6.18 -1.81
C LEU A 155 2.68 -5.12 -2.71
N ALA A 156 2.59 -5.36 -4.01
CA ALA A 156 1.89 -4.47 -4.94
C ALA A 156 0.39 -4.39 -4.64
N THR A 157 -0.25 -5.52 -4.35
CA THR A 157 -1.65 -5.58 -3.93
C THR A 157 -1.87 -4.80 -2.62
N MET A 158 -1.01 -4.99 -1.64
CA MET A 158 -1.06 -4.26 -0.37
C MET A 158 -0.87 -2.75 -0.56
N ALA A 159 0.08 -2.35 -1.40
CA ALA A 159 0.34 -0.95 -1.70
C ALA A 159 -0.87 -0.25 -2.34
N CYS A 160 -1.59 -0.94 -3.21
CA CYS A 160 -2.83 -0.46 -3.81
C CYS A 160 -3.89 -0.12 -2.74
N HIS A 161 -4.03 -0.94 -1.70
CA HIS A 161 -4.93 -0.66 -0.58
C HIS A 161 -4.50 0.57 0.25
N GLY A 162 -3.21 0.82 0.35
CA GLY A 162 -2.67 2.02 1.02
C GLY A 162 -2.91 3.31 0.25
N ALA A 163 -2.93 3.25 -1.07
CA ALA A 163 -3.07 4.41 -1.94
C ALA A 163 -4.51 4.95 -2.04
N VAL A 164 -5.51 4.07 -1.92
CA VAL A 164 -6.94 4.41 -2.13
C VAL A 164 -7.46 5.46 -1.14
N ARG A 165 -6.76 5.73 -0.04
CA ARG A 165 -7.25 6.63 1.03
C ARG A 165 -6.41 7.88 1.27
N ALA A 166 -5.55 8.26 0.34
CA ALA A 166 -4.81 9.51 0.42
C ALA A 166 -5.64 10.75 -0.01
N ASN A 167 -6.95 10.59 -0.26
CA ASN A 167 -7.89 11.66 -0.63
C ASN A 167 -8.75 12.09 0.57
#